data_6bd1bd182868c8b9b5fc5a5ec0e47caa
#
_entry.id   6bd1bd182868c8b9b5fc5a5ec0e47caa
#
_cell.length_a   1.000
_cell.length_b   1.000
_cell.length_c   1.000
_cell.angle_alpha   90.00
_cell.angle_beta   90.00
_cell.angle_gamma   90.00
#
_symmetry.space_group_name_H-M   'P 1'
#
loop_
_entity.id
_entity.type
_entity.pdbx_description
1 polymer ?
#
loop_
_entity_poly.entity_id
_entity_poly.type
_entity_poly.pdbx_seq_one_letter_code
_entity_poly.pdbx_strand_id
1 'polypeptide(L)'
;MIALATGVLMVIAVVLDLIMSWFEGQMRKSRGGSKKMWIPVAAIVLAFILLLPYGRGGTGDILLYDGDYSETQLMHHMVKMLVEDQTDLTVTIQDQMSQVNNWNALKDDDHTCDLMISYDGTILTTFLGQDTVDVPEGMTIYDYVQGELDSYGLTQLEQLGFENTYAIGVPQALADEYGLETISDLIPIADQLTFGAEQEFFTLEGSMKYDPFVKFYGLNFQDAVSVDMGLKYSAIE
;
A
#
# COMPACT_ATOMS: atom_id res chain seq x y z
N MET A 1 17.20 12.25 -4.87
CA MET A 1 15.88 12.67 -5.40
C MET A 1 15.11 13.61 -4.46
N ILE A 2 15.03 13.35 -3.16
CA ILE A 2 14.31 14.21 -2.19
C ILE A 2 14.78 15.68 -2.22
N ALA A 3 16.08 15.95 -2.22
CA ALA A 3 16.61 17.31 -2.25
C ALA A 3 16.26 18.09 -3.53
N LEU A 4 16.10 17.41 -4.66
CA LEU A 4 15.72 18.04 -5.93
C LEU A 4 14.22 18.41 -5.91
N ALA A 5 13.36 17.53 -5.38
CA ALA A 5 11.93 17.78 -5.24
C ALA A 5 11.67 18.95 -4.27
N THR A 6 12.40 19.02 -3.14
CA THR A 6 12.31 20.11 -2.18
C THR A 6 12.74 21.44 -2.80
N GLY A 7 13.80 21.44 -3.61
CA GLY A 7 14.26 22.63 -4.34
C GLY A 7 13.24 23.14 -5.33
N VAL A 8 12.60 22.24 -6.10
CA VAL A 8 11.56 22.59 -7.06
C VAL A 8 10.32 23.17 -6.36
N LEU A 9 9.86 22.55 -5.27
CA LEU A 9 8.74 23.06 -4.46
C LEU A 9 9.03 24.45 -3.88
N MET A 10 10.26 24.69 -3.43
CA MET A 10 10.68 25.98 -2.90
C MET A 10 10.68 27.09 -3.98
N VAL A 11 11.13 26.76 -5.18
CA VAL A 11 11.09 27.68 -6.34
C VAL A 11 9.64 27.98 -6.72
N ILE A 12 8.77 26.99 -6.77
CA ILE A 12 7.33 27.17 -7.07
C ILE A 12 6.69 28.08 -6.00
N ALA A 13 6.95 27.84 -4.73
CA ALA A 13 6.42 28.68 -3.64
C ALA A 13 6.86 30.14 -3.76
N VAL A 14 8.14 30.40 -4.03
CA VAL A 14 8.67 31.78 -4.24
C VAL A 14 8.04 32.44 -5.46
N VAL A 15 7.89 31.72 -6.56
CA VAL A 15 7.25 32.25 -7.77
C VAL A 15 5.79 32.61 -7.51
N LEU A 16 5.05 31.77 -6.79
CA LEU A 16 3.66 32.04 -6.41
C LEU A 16 3.55 33.27 -5.51
N ASP A 17 4.45 33.42 -4.54
CA ASP A 17 4.48 34.57 -3.64
C ASP A 17 4.77 35.89 -4.39
N LEU A 18 5.73 35.87 -5.31
CA LEU A 18 6.01 37.01 -6.19
C LEU A 18 4.82 37.40 -7.07
N ILE A 19 4.11 36.40 -7.63
CA ILE A 19 2.90 36.63 -8.43
C ILE A 19 1.80 37.24 -7.56
N MET A 20 1.58 36.73 -6.36
CA MET A 20 0.57 37.25 -5.44
C MET A 20 0.91 38.68 -4.99
N SER A 21 2.16 38.96 -4.65
CA SER A 21 2.62 40.30 -4.26
C SER A 21 2.48 41.32 -5.40
N TRP A 22 2.79 40.90 -6.64
CA TRP A 22 2.57 41.75 -7.81
C TRP A 22 1.10 42.04 -8.02
N PHE A 23 0.24 41.02 -7.85
CA PHE A 23 -1.21 41.11 -7.99
C PHE A 23 -1.83 42.04 -6.94
N GLU A 24 -1.42 41.95 -5.66
CA GLU A 24 -1.82 42.85 -4.60
C GLU A 24 -1.42 44.31 -4.90
N GLY A 25 -0.23 44.51 -5.45
CA GLY A 25 0.25 45.83 -5.88
C GLY A 25 -0.63 46.44 -6.99
N GLN A 26 -1.12 45.62 -7.93
CA GLN A 26 -2.01 46.05 -8.98
C GLN A 26 -3.44 46.32 -8.49
N MET A 27 -3.95 45.52 -7.54
CA MET A 27 -5.28 45.73 -6.96
C MET A 27 -5.33 47.02 -6.13
N ARG A 28 -4.26 47.36 -5.41
CA ARG A 28 -4.15 48.65 -4.68
C ARG A 28 -4.17 49.87 -5.60
N LYS A 29 -3.69 49.76 -6.83
CA LYS A 29 -3.67 50.86 -7.83
C LYS A 29 -4.97 51.02 -8.59
N SER A 30 -5.80 49.99 -8.67
CA SER A 30 -7.05 49.98 -9.48
C SER A 30 -8.26 50.18 -8.55
N ARG A 31 -8.81 51.36 -8.51
CA ARG A 31 -10.07 51.71 -7.81
C ARG A 31 -11.33 51.28 -8.55
N GLY A 32 -11.22 50.48 -9.63
CA GLY A 32 -12.36 49.96 -10.41
C GLY A 32 -11.99 48.65 -11.05
N GLY A 33 -12.69 47.58 -10.65
CA GLY A 33 -12.47 46.23 -11.14
C GLY A 33 -12.76 46.09 -12.66
N SER A 34 -11.73 46.21 -13.48
CA SER A 34 -11.81 45.96 -14.90
C SER A 34 -11.81 44.42 -15.14
N LYS A 35 -12.84 43.92 -15.87
CA LYS A 35 -12.92 42.51 -16.31
C LYS A 35 -11.65 42.05 -17.08
N LYS A 36 -10.88 42.97 -17.65
CA LYS A 36 -9.60 42.68 -18.35
C LYS A 36 -8.48 42.23 -17.39
N MET A 37 -8.58 42.48 -16.10
CA MET A 37 -7.57 42.08 -15.09
C MET A 37 -7.62 40.59 -14.75
N TRP A 38 -8.74 39.92 -15.00
CA TRP A 38 -8.91 38.50 -14.77
C TRP A 38 -8.30 37.62 -15.86
N ILE A 39 -8.04 38.18 -17.05
CA ILE A 39 -7.48 37.44 -18.21
C ILE A 39 -6.09 36.87 -17.89
N PRO A 40 -5.11 37.64 -17.34
CA PRO A 40 -3.80 37.07 -17.00
C PRO A 40 -3.86 36.08 -15.86
N VAL A 41 -4.76 36.26 -14.89
CA VAL A 41 -4.95 35.27 -13.79
C VAL A 41 -5.51 33.97 -14.33
N ALA A 42 -6.53 34.04 -15.16
CA ALA A 42 -7.09 32.86 -15.81
C ALA A 42 -6.06 32.14 -16.71
N ALA A 43 -5.21 32.90 -17.40
CA ALA A 43 -4.14 32.35 -18.23
C ALA A 43 -3.06 31.64 -17.38
N ILE A 44 -2.67 32.20 -16.22
CA ILE A 44 -1.72 31.60 -15.30
C ILE A 44 -2.30 30.33 -14.65
N VAL A 45 -3.57 30.37 -14.23
CA VAL A 45 -4.26 29.21 -13.67
C VAL A 45 -4.40 28.11 -14.74
N LEU A 46 -4.75 28.47 -15.97
CA LEU A 46 -4.85 27.54 -17.07
C LEU A 46 -3.47 26.94 -17.42
N ALA A 47 -2.41 27.77 -17.46
CA ALA A 47 -1.05 27.31 -17.69
C ALA A 47 -0.58 26.40 -16.55
N PHE A 48 -0.94 26.69 -15.29
CA PHE A 48 -0.63 25.84 -14.15
C PHE A 48 -1.39 24.50 -14.24
N ILE A 49 -2.67 24.52 -14.62
CA ILE A 49 -3.46 23.31 -14.84
C ILE A 49 -2.87 22.47 -16.01
N LEU A 50 -2.38 23.12 -17.08
CA LEU A 50 -1.76 22.43 -18.20
C LEU A 50 -0.33 21.94 -17.92
N LEU A 51 0.35 22.52 -16.94
CA LEU A 51 1.69 22.13 -16.47
C LEU A 51 1.66 21.18 -15.29
N LEU A 52 0.50 21.04 -14.61
CA LEU A 52 0.34 19.92 -13.69
C LEU A 52 0.53 18.64 -14.53
N PRO A 53 1.41 17.73 -14.13
CA PRO A 53 1.37 16.41 -14.69
C PRO A 53 0.02 15.82 -14.27
N TYR A 54 -0.99 16.00 -15.11
CA TYR A 54 -2.11 15.07 -15.12
C TYR A 54 -1.45 13.73 -15.30
N GLY A 55 -1.62 12.87 -14.29
CA GLY A 55 -1.12 11.52 -14.37
C GLY A 55 -1.55 10.96 -15.72
N ARG A 56 -0.65 11.04 -16.68
CA ARG A 56 -0.76 10.24 -17.88
C ARG A 56 -0.55 8.85 -17.33
N GLY A 57 -1.63 8.12 -17.19
CA GLY A 57 -1.58 6.69 -17.06
C GLY A 57 -0.53 6.20 -18.04
N GLY A 58 0.29 5.24 -17.63
CA GLY A 58 1.38 4.73 -18.44
C GLY A 58 0.94 4.48 -19.88
N THR A 59 1.88 4.55 -20.78
CA THR A 59 1.64 4.33 -22.22
C THR A 59 1.86 2.87 -22.63
N GLY A 60 1.94 1.94 -21.69
CA GLY A 60 2.05 0.51 -21.95
C GLY A 60 0.70 -0.13 -22.25
N ASP A 61 0.72 -1.32 -22.83
CA ASP A 61 -0.49 -2.10 -23.09
C ASP A 61 -1.06 -2.69 -21.78
N ILE A 62 -0.19 -2.90 -20.78
CA ILE A 62 -0.54 -3.36 -19.43
C ILE A 62 0.03 -2.35 -18.43
N LEU A 63 -0.82 -1.86 -17.56
CA LEU A 63 -0.48 -0.90 -16.52
C LEU A 63 -0.60 -1.56 -15.15
N LEU A 64 0.42 -1.39 -14.31
CA LEU A 64 0.36 -1.80 -12.91
C LEU A 64 1.07 -0.78 -12.02
N TYR A 65 0.62 -0.65 -10.78
CA TYR A 65 1.32 0.14 -9.78
C TYR A 65 2.30 -0.73 -9.02
N ASP A 66 3.48 -0.18 -8.73
CA ASP A 66 4.47 -0.92 -7.96
C ASP A 66 4.01 -1.13 -6.51
N GLY A 67 4.50 -2.19 -5.91
CA GLY A 67 4.19 -2.53 -4.53
C GLY A 67 4.98 -1.69 -3.53
N ASP A 68 4.49 -1.62 -2.31
CA ASP A 68 5.11 -0.90 -1.20
C ASP A 68 6.17 -1.73 -0.44
N TYR A 69 6.41 -2.98 -0.82
CA TYR A 69 7.44 -3.85 -0.28
C TYR A 69 8.15 -4.68 -1.36
N SER A 70 9.38 -5.11 -1.04
CA SER A 70 10.34 -5.66 -2.01
C SER A 70 9.83 -6.91 -2.76
N GLU A 71 9.01 -7.75 -2.13
CA GLU A 71 8.49 -8.97 -2.74
C GLU A 71 7.55 -8.64 -3.91
N THR A 72 6.57 -7.75 -3.71
CA THR A 72 5.66 -7.33 -4.79
C THR A 72 6.40 -6.60 -5.90
N GLN A 73 7.39 -5.75 -5.57
CA GLN A 73 8.24 -5.09 -6.56
C GLN A 73 8.98 -6.10 -7.43
N LEU A 74 9.59 -7.12 -6.81
CA LEU A 74 10.28 -8.19 -7.53
C LEU A 74 9.32 -8.92 -8.47
N MET A 75 8.14 -9.29 -7.98
CA MET A 75 7.14 -10.01 -8.75
C MET A 75 6.61 -9.18 -9.92
N HIS A 76 6.37 -7.89 -9.75
CA HIS A 76 5.95 -6.98 -10.82
C HIS A 76 7.02 -6.91 -11.92
N HIS A 77 8.29 -6.82 -11.55
CA HIS A 77 9.38 -6.85 -12.53
C HIS A 77 9.50 -8.20 -13.25
N MET A 78 9.26 -9.32 -12.56
CA MET A 78 9.22 -10.64 -13.19
C MET A 78 8.05 -10.76 -14.18
N VAL A 79 6.86 -10.30 -13.81
CA VAL A 79 5.69 -10.25 -14.72
C VAL A 79 6.02 -9.42 -15.95
N LYS A 80 6.58 -8.22 -15.77
CA LYS A 80 7.00 -7.37 -16.88
C LYS A 80 7.95 -8.09 -17.82
N MET A 81 9.00 -8.70 -17.29
CA MET A 81 9.98 -9.43 -18.11
C MET A 81 9.33 -10.60 -18.88
N LEU A 82 8.45 -11.37 -18.24
CA LEU A 82 7.80 -12.51 -18.86
C LEU A 82 6.81 -12.10 -19.95
N VAL A 83 6.00 -11.07 -19.69
CA VAL A 83 5.04 -10.56 -20.67
C VAL A 83 5.75 -10.01 -21.90
N GLU A 84 6.77 -9.18 -21.71
CA GLU A 84 7.53 -8.54 -22.80
C GLU A 84 8.41 -9.53 -23.58
N ASP A 85 8.82 -10.66 -22.95
CA ASP A 85 9.57 -11.74 -23.63
C ASP A 85 8.66 -12.69 -24.42
N GLN A 86 7.46 -12.95 -23.93
CA GLN A 86 6.56 -13.97 -24.49
C GLN A 86 5.47 -13.40 -25.41
N THR A 87 5.31 -12.07 -25.44
CA THR A 87 4.25 -11.39 -26.21
C THR A 87 4.80 -10.10 -26.82
N ASP A 88 4.00 -9.49 -27.71
CA ASP A 88 4.29 -8.16 -28.27
C ASP A 88 3.76 -7.02 -27.36
N LEU A 89 3.24 -7.34 -26.16
CA LEU A 89 2.70 -6.35 -25.22
C LEU A 89 3.81 -5.72 -24.40
N THR A 90 3.59 -4.46 -24.01
CA THR A 90 4.47 -3.71 -23.13
C THR A 90 3.85 -3.54 -21.75
N VAL A 91 4.66 -3.66 -20.69
CA VAL A 91 4.22 -3.47 -19.31
C VAL A 91 4.82 -2.20 -18.74
N THR A 92 3.98 -1.30 -18.27
CA THR A 92 4.41 -0.11 -17.54
C THR A 92 4.16 -0.29 -16.05
N ILE A 93 5.25 -0.30 -15.28
CA ILE A 93 5.20 -0.25 -13.81
C ILE A 93 5.17 1.22 -13.41
N GLN A 94 4.08 1.64 -12.79
CA GLN A 94 3.86 3.01 -12.32
C GLN A 94 4.46 3.21 -10.92
N ASP A 95 4.31 4.42 -10.37
CA ASP A 95 4.80 4.77 -9.05
C ASP A 95 4.22 3.82 -7.97
N GLN A 96 4.99 3.66 -6.90
CA GLN A 96 4.64 2.83 -5.75
C GLN A 96 3.31 3.25 -5.11
N MET A 97 2.47 2.26 -4.82
CA MET A 97 1.14 2.46 -4.25
C MET A 97 0.87 1.39 -3.17
N SER A 98 0.12 1.76 -2.13
CA SER A 98 -0.32 0.79 -1.13
C SER A 98 -1.27 -0.24 -1.73
N GLN A 99 -1.32 -1.44 -1.16
CA GLN A 99 -2.18 -2.53 -1.63
C GLN A 99 -3.66 -2.11 -1.74
N VAL A 100 -4.18 -1.34 -0.78
CA VAL A 100 -5.57 -0.87 -0.79
C VAL A 100 -5.83 0.10 -1.95
N ASN A 101 -4.90 1.03 -2.20
CA ASN A 101 -5.04 1.98 -3.31
C ASN A 101 -4.89 1.26 -4.65
N ASN A 102 -3.99 0.29 -4.75
CA ASN A 102 -3.81 -0.54 -5.94
C ASN A 102 -5.08 -1.35 -6.26
N TRP A 103 -5.69 -1.95 -5.24
CA TRP A 103 -6.99 -2.62 -5.35
C TRP A 103 -8.10 -1.68 -5.85
N ASN A 104 -8.15 -0.46 -5.35
CA ASN A 104 -9.13 0.52 -5.80
C ASN A 104 -8.90 0.92 -7.27
N ALA A 105 -7.65 1.12 -7.68
CA ALA A 105 -7.30 1.42 -9.08
C ALA A 105 -7.62 0.25 -10.03
N LEU A 106 -7.42 -1.01 -9.56
CA LEU A 106 -7.73 -2.21 -10.36
C LEU A 106 -9.23 -2.37 -10.60
N LYS A 107 -10.09 -1.98 -9.64
CA LYS A 107 -11.55 -2.04 -9.78
C LYS A 107 -12.15 -0.89 -10.59
N ASP A 108 -11.38 0.15 -10.82
CA ASP A 108 -11.87 1.34 -11.52
C ASP A 108 -11.91 1.09 -13.04
N ASP A 109 -13.00 1.47 -13.68
CA ASP A 109 -13.17 1.34 -15.14
C ASP A 109 -12.25 2.25 -15.95
N ASP A 110 -11.47 3.13 -15.29
CA ASP A 110 -10.58 4.11 -15.93
C ASP A 110 -9.31 3.48 -16.54
N HIS A 111 -9.12 2.17 -16.45
CA HIS A 111 -7.94 1.45 -16.94
C HIS A 111 -6.61 2.07 -16.48
N THR A 112 -6.53 2.42 -15.20
CA THR A 112 -5.31 2.94 -14.60
C THR A 112 -4.44 1.85 -14.02
N CYS A 113 -5.00 0.65 -13.80
CA CYS A 113 -4.34 -0.54 -13.32
C CYS A 113 -5.00 -1.78 -13.94
N ASP A 114 -4.24 -2.60 -14.63
CA ASP A 114 -4.72 -3.82 -15.29
C ASP A 114 -4.37 -5.09 -14.52
N LEU A 115 -3.38 -5.03 -13.64
CA LEU A 115 -2.90 -6.17 -12.88
C LEU A 115 -2.31 -5.74 -11.54
N MET A 116 -2.55 -6.53 -10.50
CA MET A 116 -1.83 -6.43 -9.23
C MET A 116 -1.46 -7.82 -8.71
N ILE A 117 -0.43 -7.89 -7.89
CA ILE A 117 -0.06 -9.09 -7.15
C ILE A 117 -0.51 -8.91 -5.70
N SER A 118 -1.24 -9.88 -5.20
CA SER A 118 -1.72 -9.91 -3.83
C SER A 118 -1.81 -11.35 -3.31
N TYR A 119 -2.14 -11.50 -2.05
CA TYR A 119 -2.38 -12.78 -1.41
C TYR A 119 -3.88 -13.02 -1.29
N ASP A 120 -4.32 -14.26 -1.48
CA ASP A 120 -5.74 -14.64 -1.35
C ASP A 120 -6.30 -14.30 0.05
N GLY A 121 -5.51 -14.50 1.11
CA GLY A 121 -5.87 -14.08 2.47
C GLY A 121 -6.02 -12.55 2.61
N THR A 122 -5.19 -11.76 1.94
CA THR A 122 -5.29 -10.29 1.95
C THR A 122 -6.52 -9.84 1.15
N ILE A 123 -6.79 -10.48 0.02
CA ILE A 123 -8.00 -10.18 -0.76
C ILE A 123 -9.24 -10.46 0.09
N LEU A 124 -9.31 -11.64 0.73
CA LEU A 124 -10.43 -12.01 1.60
C LEU A 124 -10.65 -10.98 2.72
N THR A 125 -9.62 -10.73 3.51
CA THR A 125 -9.78 -9.99 4.78
C THR A 125 -9.74 -8.48 4.61
N THR A 126 -8.86 -7.98 3.73
CA THR A 126 -8.64 -6.53 3.59
C THR A 126 -9.51 -5.91 2.50
N PHE A 127 -9.67 -6.59 1.36
CA PHE A 127 -10.36 -6.01 0.21
C PHE A 127 -11.83 -6.36 0.16
N LEU A 128 -12.19 -7.60 0.51
CA LEU A 128 -13.58 -8.05 0.56
C LEU A 128 -14.21 -7.81 1.94
N GLY A 129 -13.41 -7.56 2.98
CA GLY A 129 -13.89 -7.34 4.35
C GLY A 129 -14.56 -8.56 4.97
N GLN A 130 -14.14 -9.76 4.54
CA GLN A 130 -14.63 -11.06 5.01
C GLN A 130 -13.57 -11.74 5.89
N ASP A 131 -13.92 -12.87 6.49
CA ASP A 131 -12.98 -13.65 7.32
C ASP A 131 -12.99 -15.12 6.90
N THR A 132 -12.04 -15.90 7.38
CA THR A 132 -11.93 -17.35 7.10
C THR A 132 -13.17 -18.14 7.50
N VAL A 133 -13.95 -17.64 8.47
CA VAL A 133 -15.25 -18.24 8.86
C VAL A 133 -16.36 -18.09 7.81
N ASP A 134 -16.17 -17.14 6.87
CA ASP A 134 -17.10 -16.92 5.76
C ASP A 134 -16.86 -17.89 4.60
N VAL A 135 -15.69 -18.53 4.57
CA VAL A 135 -15.32 -19.52 3.55
C VAL A 135 -16.03 -20.85 3.84
N PRO A 136 -16.83 -21.39 2.92
CA PRO A 136 -17.54 -22.65 3.12
C PRO A 136 -16.60 -23.81 3.46
N GLU A 137 -17.07 -24.73 4.31
CA GLU A 137 -16.30 -25.92 4.69
C GLU A 137 -15.90 -26.75 3.44
N GLY A 138 -14.63 -27.05 3.33
CA GLY A 138 -14.06 -27.81 2.22
C GLY A 138 -13.70 -27.00 0.97
N MET A 139 -13.92 -25.68 0.98
CA MET A 139 -13.47 -24.76 -0.06
C MET A 139 -12.14 -24.12 0.36
N THR A 140 -11.23 -23.93 -0.60
CA THR A 140 -10.01 -23.15 -0.33
C THR A 140 -10.31 -21.64 -0.34
N ILE A 141 -9.48 -20.85 0.33
CA ILE A 141 -9.58 -19.36 0.27
C ILE A 141 -9.44 -18.91 -1.18
N TYR A 142 -8.53 -19.51 -1.93
CA TYR A 142 -8.33 -19.22 -3.35
C TYR A 142 -9.60 -19.39 -4.18
N ASP A 143 -10.26 -20.54 -4.08
CA ASP A 143 -11.49 -20.83 -4.83
C ASP A 143 -12.65 -19.91 -4.42
N TYR A 144 -12.74 -19.59 -3.14
CA TYR A 144 -13.75 -18.69 -2.62
C TYR A 144 -13.55 -17.26 -3.13
N VAL A 145 -12.35 -16.74 -3.00
CA VAL A 145 -11.96 -15.42 -3.47
C VAL A 145 -12.18 -15.28 -4.98
N GLN A 146 -11.85 -16.32 -5.78
CA GLN A 146 -12.10 -16.31 -7.21
C GLN A 146 -13.59 -16.06 -7.54
N GLY A 147 -14.50 -16.70 -6.80
CA GLY A 147 -15.94 -16.51 -6.99
C GLY A 147 -16.41 -15.09 -6.61
N GLU A 148 -15.84 -14.52 -5.56
CA GLU A 148 -16.18 -13.16 -5.13
C GLU A 148 -15.65 -12.09 -6.11
N LEU A 149 -14.46 -12.30 -6.69
CA LEU A 149 -13.82 -11.39 -7.66
C LEU A 149 -14.63 -11.25 -8.96
N ASP A 150 -15.39 -12.24 -9.36
CA ASP A 150 -16.28 -12.20 -10.54
C ASP A 150 -17.28 -11.03 -10.44
N SER A 151 -17.74 -10.70 -9.23
CA SER A 151 -18.64 -9.57 -8.98
C SER A 151 -18.03 -8.20 -9.27
N TYR A 152 -16.70 -8.11 -9.27
CA TYR A 152 -15.93 -6.91 -9.61
C TYR A 152 -15.41 -6.91 -11.05
N GLY A 153 -15.72 -7.96 -11.85
CA GLY A 153 -15.19 -8.13 -13.20
C GLY A 153 -13.69 -8.47 -13.22
N LEU A 154 -13.16 -8.99 -12.11
CA LEU A 154 -11.75 -9.34 -11.94
C LEU A 154 -11.56 -10.86 -12.04
N THR A 155 -10.43 -11.26 -12.62
CA THR A 155 -10.04 -12.67 -12.71
C THR A 155 -8.77 -12.91 -11.92
N GLN A 156 -8.81 -13.85 -11.00
CA GLN A 156 -7.63 -14.34 -10.30
C GLN A 156 -6.90 -15.37 -11.19
N LEU A 157 -5.62 -15.12 -11.42
CA LEU A 157 -4.76 -16.08 -12.12
C LEU A 157 -4.31 -17.19 -11.16
N GLU A 158 -3.67 -18.23 -11.68
CA GLU A 158 -3.14 -19.33 -10.87
C GLU A 158 -2.16 -18.82 -9.79
N GLN A 159 -2.12 -19.54 -8.66
CA GLN A 159 -1.24 -19.21 -7.54
C GLN A 159 0.23 -19.32 -7.96
N LEU A 160 1.06 -18.40 -7.45
CA LEU A 160 2.48 -18.36 -7.76
C LEU A 160 3.31 -19.48 -7.10
N GLY A 161 2.69 -20.33 -6.28
CA GLY A 161 3.31 -21.50 -5.69
C GLY A 161 4.19 -21.23 -4.47
N PHE A 162 4.01 -20.11 -3.80
CA PHE A 162 4.63 -19.80 -2.51
C PHE A 162 3.59 -19.30 -1.51
N GLU A 163 3.92 -19.39 -0.23
CA GLU A 163 3.10 -18.88 0.86
C GLU A 163 3.77 -17.70 1.55
N ASN A 164 2.95 -16.72 1.92
CA ASN A 164 3.34 -15.63 2.79
C ASN A 164 2.38 -15.61 3.98
N THR A 165 2.85 -16.05 5.13
CA THR A 165 2.05 -16.17 6.36
C THR A 165 2.74 -15.50 7.52
N TYR A 166 1.99 -15.27 8.60
CA TYR A 166 2.55 -14.76 9.84
C TYR A 166 3.39 -15.82 10.56
N ALA A 167 4.50 -15.37 11.13
CA ALA A 167 5.32 -16.16 12.04
C ALA A 167 5.70 -15.31 13.24
N ILE A 168 5.92 -15.97 14.38
CA ILE A 168 6.46 -15.34 15.58
C ILE A 168 7.96 -15.56 15.60
N GLY A 169 8.72 -14.48 15.52
CA GLY A 169 10.17 -14.50 15.68
C GLY A 169 10.55 -14.28 17.13
N VAL A 170 11.53 -15.06 17.61
CA VAL A 170 12.16 -14.89 18.91
C VAL A 170 13.68 -14.96 18.76
N PRO A 171 14.48 -14.32 19.65
CA PRO A 171 15.93 -14.52 19.67
C PRO A 171 16.29 -16.00 19.83
N GLN A 172 17.31 -16.48 19.11
CA GLN A 172 17.76 -17.87 19.22
C GLN A 172 18.13 -18.26 20.64
N ALA A 173 18.77 -17.35 21.38
CA ALA A 173 19.13 -17.60 22.79
C ALA A 173 17.91 -17.87 23.67
N LEU A 174 16.79 -17.15 23.44
CA LEU A 174 15.55 -17.38 24.16
C LEU A 174 14.91 -18.73 23.77
N ALA A 175 14.92 -19.06 22.48
CA ALA A 175 14.41 -20.34 22.00
C ALA A 175 15.20 -21.51 22.60
N ASP A 176 16.52 -21.41 22.65
CA ASP A 176 17.40 -22.45 23.24
C ASP A 176 17.22 -22.58 24.75
N GLU A 177 17.07 -21.45 25.47
CA GLU A 177 16.91 -21.43 26.93
C GLU A 177 15.60 -22.10 27.38
N TYR A 178 14.50 -21.84 26.68
CA TYR A 178 13.16 -22.30 27.03
C TYR A 178 12.66 -23.49 26.20
N GLY A 179 13.43 -23.91 25.20
CA GLY A 179 13.06 -25.02 24.30
C GLY A 179 11.85 -24.67 23.42
N LEU A 180 11.79 -23.45 22.89
CA LEU A 180 10.63 -22.96 22.10
C LEU A 180 10.66 -23.52 20.69
N GLU A 181 9.63 -24.26 20.31
CA GLU A 181 9.42 -24.80 18.97
C GLU A 181 8.09 -24.33 18.37
N THR A 182 7.11 -24.02 19.22
CA THR A 182 5.76 -23.60 18.81
C THR A 182 5.32 -22.32 19.54
N ILE A 183 4.29 -21.66 19.03
CA ILE A 183 3.70 -20.48 19.70
C ILE A 183 3.21 -20.85 21.10
N SER A 184 2.69 -22.06 21.30
CA SER A 184 2.19 -22.51 22.61
C SER A 184 3.28 -22.66 23.67
N ASP A 185 4.53 -22.84 23.26
CA ASP A 185 5.65 -22.92 24.18
C ASP A 185 5.98 -21.56 24.82
N LEU A 186 5.46 -20.47 24.29
CA LEU A 186 5.56 -19.13 24.88
C LEU A 186 4.67 -18.95 26.12
N ILE A 187 3.62 -19.74 26.30
CA ILE A 187 2.61 -19.54 27.35
C ILE A 187 3.26 -19.42 28.74
N PRO A 188 4.21 -20.29 29.16
CA PRO A 188 4.80 -20.22 30.49
C PRO A 188 5.66 -19.00 30.78
N ILE A 189 6.11 -18.29 29.74
CA ILE A 189 7.04 -17.16 29.84
C ILE A 189 6.50 -15.87 29.25
N ALA A 190 5.30 -15.89 28.68
CA ALA A 190 4.73 -14.73 27.98
C ALA A 190 4.64 -13.48 28.87
N ASP A 191 4.37 -13.65 30.18
CA ASP A 191 4.31 -12.58 31.17
C ASP A 191 5.65 -11.90 31.48
N GLN A 192 6.74 -12.39 30.90
CA GLN A 192 8.09 -11.82 31.00
C GLN A 192 8.52 -11.19 29.64
N LEU A 193 7.72 -11.34 28.59
CA LEU A 193 8.07 -10.95 27.24
C LEU A 193 7.25 -9.73 26.78
N THR A 194 7.89 -8.88 25.97
CA THR A 194 7.22 -7.82 25.22
C THR A 194 6.94 -8.31 23.80
N PHE A 195 5.69 -8.21 23.37
CA PHE A 195 5.28 -8.55 22.01
C PHE A 195 5.37 -7.31 21.10
N GLY A 196 6.02 -7.43 19.96
CA GLY A 196 6.12 -6.36 18.97
C GLY A 196 5.46 -6.74 17.65
N ALA A 197 4.64 -5.85 17.09
CA ALA A 197 4.05 -6.00 15.77
C ALA A 197 3.75 -4.63 15.15
N GLU A 198 3.36 -4.59 13.86
CA GLU A 198 2.89 -3.36 13.23
C GLU A 198 1.61 -2.84 13.88
N GLN A 199 1.38 -1.53 13.77
CA GLN A 199 0.22 -0.85 14.35
C GLN A 199 -1.10 -1.49 13.92
N GLU A 200 -1.21 -1.92 12.68
CA GLU A 200 -2.41 -2.53 12.09
C GLU A 200 -2.77 -3.87 12.75
N PHE A 201 -1.77 -4.58 13.30
CA PHE A 201 -2.02 -5.82 14.04
C PHE A 201 -2.79 -5.59 15.34
N PHE A 202 -2.61 -4.41 15.96
CA PHE A 202 -3.29 -4.01 17.19
C PHE A 202 -4.60 -3.29 16.98
N THR A 203 -4.77 -2.58 15.85
CA THR A 203 -5.87 -1.62 15.68
C THR A 203 -6.95 -2.07 14.71
N LEU A 204 -6.66 -3.00 13.81
CA LEU A 204 -7.65 -3.53 12.88
C LEU A 204 -8.41 -4.70 13.51
N GLU A 205 -9.68 -4.86 13.11
CA GLU A 205 -10.50 -6.01 13.47
C GLU A 205 -10.21 -7.21 12.56
N GLY A 206 -10.46 -8.42 13.04
CA GLY A 206 -10.28 -9.67 12.29
C GLY A 206 -9.70 -10.78 13.15
N SER A 207 -9.90 -12.04 12.74
CA SER A 207 -9.45 -13.23 13.47
C SER A 207 -7.93 -13.32 13.61
N MET A 208 -7.18 -12.76 12.66
CA MET A 208 -5.72 -12.76 12.61
C MET A 208 -5.13 -11.45 13.14
N LYS A 209 -5.66 -10.96 14.26
CA LYS A 209 -5.22 -9.72 14.95
C LYS A 209 -4.85 -10.01 16.41
N TYR A 210 -4.27 -9.03 17.08
CA TYR A 210 -3.66 -9.21 18.41
C TYR A 210 -4.60 -9.84 19.44
N ASP A 211 -5.79 -9.27 19.67
CA ASP A 211 -6.72 -9.75 20.68
C ASP A 211 -7.20 -11.19 20.42
N PRO A 212 -7.67 -11.56 19.19
CA PRO A 212 -7.97 -12.95 18.88
C PRO A 212 -6.76 -13.88 18.98
N PHE A 213 -5.58 -13.43 18.56
CA PHE A 213 -4.34 -14.21 18.65
C PHE A 213 -3.98 -14.58 20.08
N VAL A 214 -3.88 -13.59 20.98
CA VAL A 214 -3.52 -13.87 22.40
C VAL A 214 -4.60 -14.67 23.10
N LYS A 215 -5.86 -14.45 22.76
CA LYS A 215 -6.99 -15.22 23.30
C LYS A 215 -6.97 -16.67 22.84
N PHE A 216 -6.68 -16.92 21.57
CA PHE A 216 -6.65 -18.27 21.00
C PHE A 216 -5.56 -19.14 21.65
N TYR A 217 -4.35 -18.59 21.79
CA TYR A 217 -3.21 -19.29 22.38
C TYR A 217 -3.17 -19.21 23.92
N GLY A 218 -3.97 -18.35 24.55
CA GLY A 218 -3.90 -18.12 26.00
C GLY A 218 -2.64 -17.38 26.44
N LEU A 219 -2.10 -16.50 25.58
CA LEU A 219 -0.91 -15.72 25.85
C LEU A 219 -1.24 -14.49 26.69
N ASN A 220 -0.35 -14.14 27.62
CA ASN A 220 -0.47 -12.94 28.44
C ASN A 220 0.89 -12.26 28.51
N PHE A 221 1.21 -11.47 27.47
CA PHE A 221 2.47 -10.76 27.39
C PHE A 221 2.58 -9.68 28.46
N GLN A 222 3.81 -9.41 28.94
CA GLN A 222 4.11 -8.33 29.88
C GLN A 222 3.75 -6.97 29.28
N ASP A 223 4.04 -6.77 27.99
CA ASP A 223 3.74 -5.57 27.23
C ASP A 223 3.52 -5.90 25.75
N ALA A 224 2.86 -5.01 25.02
CA ALA A 224 2.65 -5.14 23.59
C ALA A 224 2.88 -3.77 22.94
N VAL A 225 3.84 -3.70 22.01
CA VAL A 225 4.31 -2.44 21.42
C VAL A 225 4.19 -2.44 19.90
N SER A 226 3.86 -1.29 19.36
CA SER A 226 3.90 -1.09 17.92
C SER A 226 5.34 -0.89 17.44
N VAL A 227 5.74 -1.65 16.41
CA VAL A 227 7.05 -1.60 15.78
C VAL A 227 6.87 -1.40 14.29
N ASP A 228 7.66 -0.49 13.71
CA ASP A 228 7.69 -0.29 12.26
C ASP A 228 8.16 -1.57 11.53
N MET A 229 7.57 -1.88 10.37
CA MET A 229 7.88 -3.07 9.58
C MET A 229 9.39 -3.22 9.32
N GLY A 230 10.08 -2.12 9.00
CA GLY A 230 11.51 -2.10 8.73
C GLY A 230 12.39 -2.33 9.97
N LEU A 231 11.84 -2.16 11.17
CA LEU A 231 12.57 -2.24 12.44
C LEU A 231 12.33 -3.55 13.21
N LYS A 232 11.39 -4.39 12.80
CA LYS A 232 11.04 -5.64 13.54
C LYS A 232 12.25 -6.53 13.81
N TYR A 233 13.08 -6.75 12.81
CA TYR A 233 14.26 -7.62 12.95
C TYR A 233 15.32 -7.04 13.90
N SER A 234 15.48 -5.73 13.90
CA SER A 234 16.39 -5.05 14.85
C SER A 234 15.81 -4.95 16.26
N ALA A 235 14.50 -5.02 16.40
CA ALA A 235 13.84 -4.94 17.71
C ALA A 235 13.93 -6.24 18.54
N ILE A 236 14.19 -7.37 17.88
CA ILE A 236 14.32 -8.70 18.54
C ILE A 236 15.78 -9.11 18.78
N GLU A 237 16.77 -8.33 18.31
CA GLU A 237 18.20 -8.53 18.60
C GLU A 237 18.57 -8.01 20.01
#